data_e939ac5dfd9a0a83b16cce6f0195915a
#
_entry.id   e939ac5dfd9a0a83b16cce6f0195915a
#
_cell.length_a   1.000
_cell.length_b   1.000
_cell.length_c   1.000
_cell.angle_alpha   90.00
_cell.angle_beta   90.00
_cell.angle_gamma   90.00
#
_symmetry.space_group_name_H-M   'P 1'
#
loop_
_entity.id
_entity.type
_entity.pdbx_description
1 polymer ?
#
loop_
_entity_poly.entity_id
_entity_poly.type
_entity_poly.pdbx_seq_one_letter_code
_entity_poly.pdbx_strand_id
1 'polypeptide(L)'
;MVKAVWSVMLLAGLLTGCGSGGDTELLGSEILVSSDQTGNWEVFIFNPESSITHQVTREAGYRTDLDAEVLGVDFEAAWSPDGEQIVLVTDRYATQELLVVDRSGSVIQQFDSSVFGAGEPAWSPDGTQIAFRSDVSFDPELYVMDATGSNLRQLTHSPGEDWTPAWSPDGTRLAFASRRGNGSWDIFTMRPDGSEVVELTSDSWDNYLPDWSPDGNRIAFASNRSGNWDIFTMDPDGSSVQQVTDHPSADTEPVWSPDGSQLAFATLRTPGQGWEVFLVDPDGGRESGTGQQGYPTDWVAESEDSR
;
A
#
# COMPACT_ATOMS: atom_id res chain seq x y z
N MET A 1 4.38 -17.78 -9.58
CA MET A 1 5.69 -17.98 -10.22
C MET A 1 5.67 -17.41 -11.63
N VAL A 2 5.82 -16.10 -11.79
CA VAL A 2 6.17 -15.49 -13.09
C VAL A 2 7.13 -14.34 -12.79
N LYS A 3 8.43 -14.59 -12.96
CA LYS A 3 9.45 -13.53 -13.05
C LYS A 3 9.46 -13.03 -14.48
N ALA A 4 9.20 -11.75 -14.68
CA ALA A 4 9.54 -11.07 -15.94
C ALA A 4 10.60 -10.01 -15.65
N VAL A 5 11.81 -10.27 -16.12
CA VAL A 5 12.96 -9.35 -16.12
C VAL A 5 12.92 -8.56 -17.42
N TRP A 6 12.90 -7.22 -17.36
CA TRP A 6 13.31 -6.37 -18.48
C TRP A 6 14.03 -5.11 -17.95
N SER A 7 15.25 -4.94 -18.38
CA SER A 7 16.06 -3.74 -18.22
C SER A 7 15.68 -2.68 -19.24
N VAL A 8 15.58 -1.40 -18.84
CA VAL A 8 15.58 -0.25 -19.77
C VAL A 8 16.44 0.91 -19.22
N MET A 9 17.19 1.50 -20.16
CA MET A 9 18.20 2.55 -20.02
C MET A 9 17.68 3.92 -19.57
N LEU A 10 18.52 4.61 -18.80
CA LEU A 10 18.43 6.02 -18.38
C LEU A 10 18.47 7.01 -19.55
N LEU A 11 17.69 8.08 -19.45
CA LEU A 11 18.02 9.38 -20.06
C LEU A 11 17.75 10.51 -19.05
N ALA A 12 18.79 11.20 -18.62
CA ALA A 12 18.74 12.33 -17.70
C ALA A 12 18.49 13.63 -18.49
N GLY A 13 17.59 14.47 -18.00
CA GLY A 13 17.38 15.84 -18.46
C GLY A 13 17.33 16.82 -17.30
N LEU A 14 18.38 17.63 -17.14
CA LEU A 14 18.45 18.78 -16.23
C LEU A 14 17.58 19.94 -16.73
N LEU A 15 16.78 20.54 -15.85
CA LEU A 15 16.33 21.92 -16.02
C LEU A 15 16.37 22.68 -14.69
N THR A 16 17.19 23.73 -14.67
CA THR A 16 17.30 24.74 -13.62
C THR A 16 16.30 25.87 -13.88
N GLY A 17 15.62 26.36 -12.85
CA GLY A 17 14.83 27.58 -12.91
C GLY A 17 14.47 28.14 -11.53
N CYS A 18 15.14 29.22 -11.10
CA CYS A 18 14.80 30.04 -9.95
C CYS A 18 13.61 30.96 -10.26
N GLY A 19 12.66 31.08 -9.35
CA GLY A 19 11.63 32.12 -9.34
C GLY A 19 11.06 32.34 -7.94
N SER A 20 11.32 33.51 -7.36
CA SER A 20 10.83 33.98 -6.07
C SER A 20 9.43 34.54 -6.16
N GLY A 21 8.50 34.07 -5.34
CA GLY A 21 7.18 34.65 -5.14
C GLY A 21 6.55 34.00 -3.90
N GLY A 22 6.22 34.81 -2.90
CA GLY A 22 5.64 34.31 -1.65
C GLY A 22 4.21 33.82 -1.89
N ASP A 23 4.04 32.52 -1.81
CA ASP A 23 2.75 31.85 -1.78
C ASP A 23 2.59 31.14 -0.43
N THR A 24 1.39 31.20 0.12
CA THR A 24 0.92 30.32 1.18
C THR A 24 1.17 28.88 0.70
N GLU A 25 2.24 28.25 1.20
CA GLU A 25 2.55 26.87 0.88
C GLU A 25 1.36 26.01 1.29
N LEU A 26 0.67 25.46 0.30
CA LEU A 26 -0.21 24.33 0.48
C LEU A 26 0.66 23.21 1.02
N LEU A 27 0.28 22.64 2.16
CA LEU A 27 0.90 21.42 2.66
C LEU A 27 0.77 20.38 1.55
N GLY A 28 1.90 19.95 1.00
CA GLY A 28 1.94 18.91 -0.03
C GLY A 28 1.41 17.58 0.52
N SER A 29 1.21 16.64 -0.35
CA SER A 29 0.90 15.27 0.03
C SER A 29 1.94 14.32 -0.56
N GLU A 30 2.17 13.17 0.09
CA GLU A 30 3.23 12.24 -0.29
C GLU A 30 2.72 10.81 -0.35
N ILE A 31 3.01 10.16 -1.47
CA ILE A 31 2.66 8.76 -1.74
C ILE A 31 3.88 7.88 -1.46
N LEU A 32 3.70 6.81 -0.68
CA LEU A 32 4.66 5.71 -0.66
C LEU A 32 4.50 4.89 -1.92
N VAL A 33 5.62 4.56 -2.54
CA VAL A 33 5.67 3.78 -3.77
C VAL A 33 6.68 2.66 -3.62
N SER A 34 6.22 1.42 -3.78
CA SER A 34 7.11 0.27 -3.95
C SER A 34 7.49 0.14 -5.42
N SER A 35 8.79 0.13 -5.74
CA SER A 35 9.26 0.13 -7.11
C SER A 35 10.58 -0.61 -7.27
N ASP A 36 10.75 -1.30 -8.41
CA ASP A 36 11.99 -1.97 -8.83
C ASP A 36 12.84 -1.13 -9.81
N GLN A 37 12.55 0.17 -9.93
CA GLN A 37 13.21 1.07 -10.88
C GLN A 37 14.74 1.16 -10.71
N THR A 38 15.28 0.80 -9.55
CA THR A 38 16.72 0.72 -9.25
C THR A 38 17.33 -0.65 -9.51
N GLY A 39 16.52 -1.63 -9.95
CA GLY A 39 16.92 -3.02 -10.20
C GLY A 39 16.64 -3.97 -9.04
N ASN A 40 16.15 -3.44 -7.92
CA ASN A 40 15.64 -4.15 -6.76
C ASN A 40 14.39 -3.47 -6.23
N TRP A 41 13.52 -4.21 -5.52
CA TRP A 41 12.35 -3.61 -4.89
C TRP A 41 12.76 -2.76 -3.70
N GLU A 42 12.37 -1.50 -3.76
CA GLU A 42 12.68 -0.47 -2.77
C GLU A 42 11.46 0.42 -2.53
N VAL A 43 11.45 1.09 -1.39
CA VAL A 43 10.41 2.06 -1.01
C VAL A 43 10.87 3.47 -1.34
N PHE A 44 9.98 4.24 -1.97
CA PHE A 44 10.16 5.63 -2.33
C PHE A 44 9.04 6.49 -1.75
N ILE A 45 9.35 7.75 -1.48
CA ILE A 45 8.37 8.80 -1.22
C ILE A 45 8.26 9.62 -2.51
N PHE A 46 7.05 9.75 -3.04
CA PHE A 46 6.74 10.53 -4.23
C PHE A 46 5.77 11.65 -3.89
N ASN A 47 6.14 12.89 -4.22
CA ASN A 47 5.24 14.03 -4.08
C ASN A 47 4.59 14.31 -5.46
N PRO A 48 3.26 14.11 -5.62
CA PRO A 48 2.60 14.23 -6.91
C PRO A 48 2.49 15.69 -7.41
N GLU A 49 2.54 16.67 -6.52
CA GLU A 49 2.41 18.10 -6.87
C GLU A 49 3.72 18.64 -7.44
N SER A 50 4.85 18.28 -6.84
CA SER A 50 6.19 18.70 -7.29
C SER A 50 6.85 17.71 -8.25
N SER A 51 6.32 16.50 -8.39
CA SER A 51 6.92 15.37 -9.12
C SER A 51 8.32 15.00 -8.61
N ILE A 52 8.60 15.27 -7.33
CA ILE A 52 9.85 14.90 -6.67
C ILE A 52 9.71 13.50 -6.08
N THR A 53 10.72 12.65 -6.32
CA THR A 53 10.81 11.31 -5.73
C THR A 53 12.04 11.24 -4.83
N HIS A 54 11.85 10.69 -3.64
CA HIS A 54 12.91 10.42 -2.66
C HIS A 54 12.97 8.92 -2.37
N GLN A 55 14.14 8.30 -2.52
CA GLN A 55 14.35 6.90 -2.17
C GLN A 55 14.57 6.77 -0.67
N VAL A 56 13.70 6.00 0.01
CA VAL A 56 13.75 5.74 1.46
C VAL A 56 14.68 4.59 1.75
N THR A 57 14.46 3.43 1.12
CA THR A 57 15.28 2.25 1.33
C THR A 57 16.34 2.11 0.24
N ARG A 58 17.45 1.47 0.57
CA ARG A 58 18.57 1.24 -0.36
C ARG A 58 19.10 -0.15 -0.13
N GLU A 59 19.58 -0.78 -1.19
CA GLU A 59 20.18 -2.11 -1.18
C GLU A 59 21.03 -2.35 0.08
N ALA A 60 20.51 -3.17 0.97
CA ALA A 60 21.29 -3.75 2.04
C ALA A 60 21.31 -5.25 1.81
N GLY A 61 22.29 -5.70 1.02
CA GLY A 61 22.56 -7.12 0.88
C GLY A 61 22.89 -7.76 2.23
N TYR A 62 22.33 -8.91 2.53
CA TYR A 62 22.82 -9.74 3.63
C TYR A 62 23.78 -10.80 3.08
N ARG A 63 24.81 -11.16 3.87
CA ARG A 63 25.72 -12.23 3.52
C ARG A 63 25.12 -13.56 3.97
N THR A 64 24.96 -14.48 3.02
CA THR A 64 24.68 -15.87 3.35
C THR A 64 25.98 -16.56 3.79
N ASP A 65 25.88 -17.66 4.53
CA ASP A 65 27.01 -18.52 4.91
C ASP A 65 27.80 -19.08 3.71
N LEU A 66 27.32 -18.84 2.48
CA LEU A 66 27.95 -19.25 1.22
C LEU A 66 28.70 -18.10 0.51
N ASP A 67 28.97 -16.98 1.19
CA ASP A 67 29.64 -15.77 0.62
C ASP A 67 28.87 -15.15 -0.59
N ALA A 68 27.61 -15.47 -0.80
CA ALA A 68 26.77 -14.81 -1.79
C ALA A 68 26.07 -13.59 -1.13
N GLU A 69 26.25 -12.41 -1.70
CA GLU A 69 25.39 -11.27 -1.39
C GLU A 69 24.00 -11.58 -1.99
N VAL A 70 22.99 -11.69 -1.14
CA VAL A 70 21.59 -11.69 -1.55
C VAL A 70 21.08 -10.27 -1.32
N LEU A 71 20.63 -9.62 -2.40
CA LEU A 71 20.00 -8.30 -2.29
C LEU A 71 18.64 -8.49 -1.61
N GLY A 72 18.46 -7.88 -0.45
CA GLY A 72 17.16 -7.81 0.21
C GLY A 72 16.21 -6.91 -0.59
N VAL A 73 14.92 -7.22 -0.54
CA VAL A 73 13.87 -6.38 -1.11
C VAL A 73 13.04 -5.74 0.01
N ASP A 74 12.62 -4.50 -0.22
CA ASP A 74 11.74 -3.73 0.66
C ASP A 74 10.50 -3.31 -0.13
N PHE A 75 9.32 -3.58 0.40
CA PHE A 75 8.06 -3.37 -0.32
C PHE A 75 6.87 -3.26 0.66
N GLU A 76 5.65 -3.04 0.14
CA GLU A 76 4.41 -3.00 0.91
C GLU A 76 4.54 -2.11 2.16
N ALA A 77 4.68 -0.81 1.94
CA ALA A 77 4.94 0.14 3.01
C ALA A 77 3.69 0.94 3.38
N ALA A 78 3.58 1.34 4.65
CA ALA A 78 2.52 2.22 5.14
C ALA A 78 3.07 3.31 6.07
N TRP A 79 2.50 4.51 5.95
CA TRP A 79 2.81 5.64 6.82
C TRP A 79 2.25 5.49 8.23
N SER A 80 3.01 5.94 9.23
CA SER A 80 2.40 6.31 10.51
C SER A 80 1.48 7.52 10.32
N PRO A 81 0.41 7.67 11.12
CA PRO A 81 -0.58 8.75 10.92
C PRO A 81 -0.01 10.17 11.01
N ASP A 82 1.14 10.33 11.67
CA ASP A 82 1.86 11.60 11.77
C ASP A 82 2.79 11.86 10.57
N GLY A 83 2.95 10.89 9.66
CA GLY A 83 3.82 10.97 8.50
C GLY A 83 5.31 10.92 8.80
N GLU A 84 5.74 10.59 10.02
CA GLU A 84 7.15 10.60 10.42
C GLU A 84 7.84 9.24 10.30
N GLN A 85 7.07 8.15 10.34
CA GLN A 85 7.57 6.79 10.30
C GLN A 85 6.90 5.99 9.18
N ILE A 86 7.60 4.98 8.72
CA ILE A 86 7.15 4.06 7.68
C ILE A 86 7.32 2.64 8.22
N VAL A 87 6.24 1.85 8.27
CA VAL A 87 6.36 0.40 8.39
C VAL A 87 6.46 -0.20 7.01
N LEU A 88 7.35 -1.16 6.80
CA LEU A 88 7.55 -1.83 5.52
C LEU A 88 7.86 -3.30 5.72
N VAL A 89 7.66 -4.09 4.67
CA VAL A 89 8.08 -5.48 4.58
C VAL A 89 9.48 -5.54 4.01
N THR A 90 10.33 -6.37 4.61
CA THR A 90 11.68 -6.63 4.13
C THR A 90 11.99 -8.12 4.14
N ASP A 91 12.78 -8.60 3.20
CA ASP A 91 13.33 -9.97 3.22
C ASP A 91 14.85 -10.00 3.50
N ARG A 92 15.43 -8.87 3.94
CA ARG A 92 16.87 -8.71 4.23
C ARG A 92 17.42 -9.75 5.20
N TYR A 93 16.55 -10.38 6.00
CA TYR A 93 16.91 -11.33 7.05
C TYR A 93 16.54 -12.79 6.71
N ALA A 94 16.44 -13.12 5.41
CA ALA A 94 16.10 -14.44 4.88
C ALA A 94 14.62 -14.87 5.06
N THR A 95 13.83 -14.04 5.72
CA THR A 95 12.37 -14.22 5.89
C THR A 95 11.72 -12.85 5.74
N GLN A 96 10.46 -12.82 5.30
CA GLN A 96 9.71 -11.57 5.28
C GLN A 96 9.42 -11.15 6.73
N GLU A 97 9.89 -9.96 7.08
CA GLU A 97 9.74 -9.34 8.39
C GLU A 97 9.25 -7.90 8.23
N LEU A 98 8.74 -7.32 9.32
CA LEU A 98 8.39 -5.91 9.36
C LEU A 98 9.54 -5.10 9.94
N LEU A 99 9.79 -3.96 9.31
CA LEU A 99 10.66 -2.89 9.83
C LEU A 99 9.85 -1.61 10.00
N VAL A 100 10.21 -0.82 11.01
CA VAL A 100 9.84 0.61 11.07
C VAL A 100 11.10 1.42 10.82
N VAL A 101 11.00 2.33 9.85
CA VAL A 101 12.07 3.25 9.49
C VAL A 101 11.57 4.69 9.59
N ASP A 102 12.50 5.64 9.72
CA ASP A 102 12.19 7.06 9.53
C ASP A 102 12.14 7.43 8.03
N ARG A 103 11.79 8.65 7.71
CA ARG A 103 11.71 9.18 6.35
C ARG A 103 13.04 9.11 5.58
N SER A 104 14.16 9.02 6.29
CA SER A 104 15.50 8.87 5.69
C SER A 104 15.88 7.40 5.41
N GLY A 105 15.05 6.45 5.83
CA GLY A 105 15.30 5.02 5.77
C GLY A 105 16.14 4.47 6.92
N SER A 106 16.38 5.28 7.98
CA SER A 106 17.06 4.79 9.17
C SER A 106 16.15 3.89 9.98
N VAL A 107 16.62 2.70 10.32
CA VAL A 107 15.82 1.72 11.07
C VAL A 107 15.58 2.23 12.49
N ILE A 108 14.30 2.40 12.84
CA ILE A 108 13.83 2.72 14.19
C ILE A 108 13.59 1.43 14.98
N GLN A 109 12.92 0.45 14.33
CA GLN A 109 12.57 -0.80 14.97
C GLN A 109 12.54 -1.94 13.97
N GLN A 110 13.01 -3.12 14.39
CA GLN A 110 12.84 -4.40 13.71
C GLN A 110 11.97 -5.29 14.59
N PHE A 111 10.97 -5.92 13.98
CA PHE A 111 10.15 -6.91 14.66
C PHE A 111 10.79 -8.29 14.47
N ASP A 112 10.73 -9.10 15.51
CA ASP A 112 11.37 -10.42 15.52
C ASP A 112 10.58 -11.45 14.68
N SER A 113 11.16 -12.66 14.58
CA SER A 113 10.59 -13.78 13.81
C SER A 113 9.20 -14.26 14.28
N SER A 114 8.62 -13.67 15.33
CA SER A 114 7.24 -13.96 15.75
C SER A 114 6.19 -13.49 14.74
N VAL A 115 6.60 -12.60 13.83
CA VAL A 115 5.79 -12.08 12.71
C VAL A 115 6.21 -12.68 11.35
N PHE A 116 6.68 -13.91 11.35
CA PHE A 116 7.17 -14.63 10.17
C PHE A 116 6.19 -14.57 8.98
N GLY A 117 6.73 -14.32 7.78
CA GLY A 117 5.93 -14.20 6.56
C GLY A 117 4.98 -13.02 6.59
N ALA A 118 5.35 -11.93 7.29
CA ALA A 118 4.54 -10.74 7.38
C ALA A 118 4.42 -10.02 6.03
N GLY A 119 3.25 -9.44 5.78
CA GLY A 119 2.93 -8.67 4.57
C GLY A 119 1.85 -7.64 4.81
N GLU A 120 1.74 -6.68 3.90
CA GLU A 120 0.67 -5.68 3.83
C GLU A 120 0.38 -4.98 5.16
N PRO A 121 1.39 -4.34 5.77
CA PRO A 121 1.20 -3.68 7.06
C PRO A 121 0.34 -2.42 6.91
N ALA A 122 -0.47 -2.12 7.92
CA ALA A 122 -1.29 -0.92 8.01
C ALA A 122 -1.28 -0.36 9.44
N TRP A 123 -0.94 0.92 9.59
CA TRP A 123 -1.02 1.62 10.87
C TRP A 123 -2.46 1.94 11.26
N SER A 124 -2.78 1.79 12.55
CA SER A 124 -4.03 2.35 13.07
C SER A 124 -4.00 3.88 13.04
N PRO A 125 -5.14 4.56 12.84
CA PRO A 125 -5.18 6.02 12.70
C PRO A 125 -4.74 6.79 13.96
N ASP A 126 -4.70 6.12 15.12
CA ASP A 126 -4.14 6.69 16.37
C ASP A 126 -2.64 6.40 16.56
N GLY A 127 -2.00 5.69 15.60
CA GLY A 127 -0.57 5.35 15.63
C GLY A 127 -0.18 4.32 16.69
N THR A 128 -1.13 3.70 17.37
CA THR A 128 -0.81 2.79 18.48
C THR A 128 -0.65 1.34 18.08
N GLN A 129 -1.20 0.92 16.92
CA GLN A 129 -1.20 -0.46 16.46
C GLN A 129 -0.79 -0.58 14.97
N ILE A 130 -0.31 -1.76 14.60
CA ILE A 130 -0.03 -2.18 13.23
C ILE A 130 -0.80 -3.47 12.97
N ALA A 131 -1.70 -3.45 11.98
CA ALA A 131 -2.32 -4.64 11.42
C ALA A 131 -1.49 -5.15 10.25
N PHE A 132 -1.42 -6.45 10.03
CA PHE A 132 -0.64 -7.05 8.95
C PHE A 132 -1.09 -8.48 8.68
N ARG A 133 -0.74 -9.00 7.50
CA ARG A 133 -0.87 -10.42 7.18
C ARG A 133 0.34 -11.19 7.70
N SER A 134 0.15 -12.43 8.09
CA SER A 134 1.25 -13.35 8.42
C SER A 134 0.95 -14.78 7.99
N ASP A 135 1.99 -15.46 7.49
CA ASP A 135 1.97 -16.87 7.06
C ASP A 135 2.34 -17.84 8.19
N VAL A 136 2.36 -17.37 9.44
CA VAL A 136 2.67 -18.19 10.63
C VAL A 136 1.67 -19.35 10.81
N SER A 137 0.43 -19.17 10.41
CA SER A 137 -0.58 -20.20 10.27
C SER A 137 -0.50 -20.88 8.92
N PHE A 138 -1.21 -22.01 8.74
CA PHE A 138 -1.18 -22.79 7.50
C PHE A 138 -1.76 -22.01 6.31
N ASP A 139 -2.80 -21.20 6.58
CA ASP A 139 -3.35 -20.20 5.66
C ASP A 139 -2.92 -18.82 6.16
N PRO A 140 -2.58 -17.87 5.28
CA PRO A 140 -2.33 -16.49 5.65
C PRO A 140 -3.51 -15.87 6.38
N GLU A 141 -3.23 -15.26 7.54
CA GLU A 141 -4.22 -14.69 8.42
C GLU A 141 -3.84 -13.26 8.84
N LEU A 142 -4.81 -12.49 9.30
CA LEU A 142 -4.56 -11.15 9.80
C LEU A 142 -4.19 -11.17 11.27
N TYR A 143 -3.20 -10.36 11.57
CA TYR A 143 -2.67 -10.13 12.91
C TYR A 143 -2.68 -8.64 13.22
N VAL A 144 -2.60 -8.32 14.50
CA VAL A 144 -2.35 -6.97 15.00
C VAL A 144 -1.38 -7.03 16.16
N MET A 145 -0.53 -6.02 16.25
CA MET A 145 0.37 -5.80 17.37
C MET A 145 0.37 -4.31 17.76
N ASP A 146 0.85 -3.99 18.94
CA ASP A 146 1.15 -2.60 19.27
C ASP A 146 2.30 -2.10 18.37
N ALA A 147 2.36 -0.80 18.10
CA ALA A 147 3.43 -0.17 17.33
C ALA A 147 4.84 -0.46 17.89
N THR A 148 4.94 -0.85 19.16
CA THR A 148 6.17 -1.29 19.83
C THR A 148 6.49 -2.77 19.63
N GLY A 149 5.69 -3.53 18.87
CA GLY A 149 5.83 -4.98 18.67
C GLY A 149 5.26 -5.86 19.79
N SER A 150 4.72 -5.25 20.86
CA SER A 150 4.08 -5.99 21.95
C SER A 150 2.64 -6.36 21.62
N ASN A 151 2.03 -7.21 22.46
CA ASN A 151 0.61 -7.58 22.38
C ASN A 151 0.18 -8.17 21.03
N LEU A 152 1.08 -8.91 20.36
CA LEU A 152 0.78 -9.63 19.12
C LEU A 152 -0.42 -10.56 19.32
N ARG A 153 -1.43 -10.45 18.45
CA ARG A 153 -2.61 -11.31 18.43
C ARG A 153 -3.13 -11.55 17.03
N GLN A 154 -3.61 -12.74 16.79
CA GLN A 154 -4.30 -13.13 15.56
C GLN A 154 -5.74 -12.60 15.57
N LEU A 155 -6.19 -12.00 14.46
CA LEU A 155 -7.53 -11.44 14.31
C LEU A 155 -8.48 -12.40 13.58
N THR A 156 -7.98 -13.13 12.58
CA THR A 156 -8.79 -14.02 11.75
C THR A 156 -8.36 -15.48 11.92
N HIS A 157 -9.32 -16.40 11.82
CA HIS A 157 -9.13 -17.84 12.04
C HIS A 157 -9.99 -18.68 11.09
N SER A 158 -10.50 -18.09 10.02
CA SER A 158 -11.39 -18.78 9.09
C SER A 158 -10.61 -19.64 8.10
N PRO A 159 -11.21 -20.71 7.56
CA PRO A 159 -10.62 -21.37 6.40
C PRO A 159 -10.52 -20.42 5.21
N GLY A 160 -9.37 -20.39 4.56
CA GLY A 160 -9.07 -19.47 3.45
C GLY A 160 -8.21 -18.30 3.88
N GLU A 161 -7.52 -17.74 2.93
CA GLU A 161 -6.55 -16.68 3.12
C GLU A 161 -7.22 -15.33 3.42
N ASP A 162 -6.68 -14.56 4.35
CA ASP A 162 -7.11 -13.21 4.71
C ASP A 162 -5.93 -12.23 4.52
N TRP A 163 -6.11 -11.20 3.67
CA TRP A 163 -5.05 -10.33 3.18
C TRP A 163 -5.45 -8.85 3.23
N THR A 164 -4.47 -7.98 3.06
CA THR A 164 -4.63 -6.53 2.80
C THR A 164 -5.52 -5.81 3.81
N PRO A 165 -5.14 -5.79 5.10
CA PRO A 165 -5.91 -5.07 6.10
C PRO A 165 -5.80 -3.55 5.89
N ALA A 166 -6.92 -2.84 5.98
CA ALA A 166 -7.00 -1.38 5.92
C ALA A 166 -7.87 -0.84 7.05
N TRP A 167 -7.35 0.10 7.84
CA TRP A 167 -8.07 0.71 8.95
C TRP A 167 -9.08 1.76 8.47
N SER A 168 -10.28 1.76 9.06
CA SER A 168 -11.17 2.91 8.92
C SER A 168 -10.56 4.14 9.64
N PRO A 169 -10.77 5.37 9.14
CA PRO A 169 -10.13 6.56 9.69
C PRO A 169 -10.53 6.87 11.15
N ASP A 170 -11.64 6.34 11.63
CA ASP A 170 -12.06 6.41 13.02
C ASP A 170 -11.50 5.29 13.90
N GLY A 171 -10.73 4.34 13.34
CA GLY A 171 -10.14 3.21 14.03
C GLY A 171 -11.12 2.16 14.52
N THR A 172 -12.40 2.24 14.15
CA THR A 172 -13.42 1.31 14.66
C THR A 172 -13.58 0.04 13.83
N ARG A 173 -13.05 0.02 12.60
CA ARG A 173 -13.13 -1.09 11.65
C ARG A 173 -11.80 -1.35 10.95
N LEU A 174 -11.62 -2.61 10.49
CA LEU A 174 -10.65 -3.03 9.50
C LEU A 174 -11.42 -3.57 8.29
N ALA A 175 -11.11 -3.08 7.08
CA ALA A 175 -11.47 -3.74 5.84
C ALA A 175 -10.36 -4.72 5.45
N PHE A 176 -10.68 -5.80 4.76
CA PHE A 176 -9.71 -6.79 4.30
C PHE A 176 -10.28 -7.66 3.18
N ALA A 177 -9.40 -8.26 2.40
CA ALA A 177 -9.77 -9.25 1.40
C ALA A 177 -9.70 -10.67 1.99
N SER A 178 -10.67 -11.52 1.64
CA SER A 178 -10.76 -12.90 2.15
C SER A 178 -11.27 -13.88 1.11
N ARG A 179 -10.73 -15.11 1.13
CA ARG A 179 -11.21 -16.25 0.32
C ARG A 179 -12.04 -17.25 1.11
N ARG A 180 -12.60 -16.83 2.26
CA ARG A 180 -13.37 -17.72 3.17
C ARG A 180 -14.70 -18.22 2.61
N GLY A 181 -15.19 -17.64 1.52
CA GLY A 181 -16.51 -17.88 0.97
C GLY A 181 -16.54 -18.87 -0.20
N ASN A 182 -16.86 -18.37 -1.38
CA ASN A 182 -17.10 -19.11 -2.62
C ASN A 182 -15.84 -19.48 -3.42
N GLY A 183 -14.64 -19.10 -2.92
CA GLY A 183 -13.34 -19.34 -3.57
C GLY A 183 -12.83 -18.16 -4.40
N SER A 184 -13.63 -17.09 -4.61
CA SER A 184 -13.17 -15.78 -5.04
C SER A 184 -12.70 -14.95 -3.85
N TRP A 185 -11.95 -13.90 -4.13
CA TRP A 185 -11.63 -12.88 -3.14
C TRP A 185 -12.83 -11.96 -2.96
N ASP A 186 -13.22 -11.73 -1.71
CA ASP A 186 -14.28 -10.81 -1.35
C ASP A 186 -13.80 -9.84 -0.28
N ILE A 187 -14.37 -8.62 -0.25
CA ILE A 187 -14.08 -7.61 0.75
C ILE A 187 -14.96 -7.83 1.97
N PHE A 188 -14.33 -7.86 3.12
CA PHE A 188 -14.95 -7.97 4.44
C PHE A 188 -14.59 -6.78 5.31
N THR A 189 -15.37 -6.54 6.35
CA THR A 189 -14.98 -5.67 7.48
C THR A 189 -15.11 -6.40 8.80
N MET A 190 -14.32 -5.99 9.78
CA MET A 190 -14.39 -6.49 11.17
C MET A 190 -14.04 -5.38 12.16
N ARG A 191 -14.30 -5.62 13.45
CA ARG A 191 -13.72 -4.77 14.50
C ARG A 191 -12.22 -5.08 14.69
N PRO A 192 -11.45 -4.15 15.28
CA PRO A 192 -10.02 -4.36 15.56
C PRO A 192 -9.71 -5.51 16.53
N ASP A 193 -10.70 -6.02 17.24
CA ASP A 193 -10.58 -7.21 18.10
C ASP A 193 -10.88 -8.53 17.37
N GLY A 194 -11.15 -8.48 16.04
CA GLY A 194 -11.50 -9.63 15.21
C GLY A 194 -13.00 -9.99 15.25
N SER A 195 -13.83 -9.27 16.00
CA SER A 195 -15.27 -9.50 16.10
C SER A 195 -16.07 -8.79 15.00
N GLU A 196 -17.37 -9.11 14.91
CA GLU A 196 -18.32 -8.49 13.97
C GLU A 196 -17.84 -8.49 12.50
N VAL A 197 -17.40 -9.66 12.02
CA VAL A 197 -17.01 -9.85 10.62
C VAL A 197 -18.25 -9.75 9.72
N VAL A 198 -18.20 -8.84 8.74
CA VAL A 198 -19.27 -8.59 7.77
C VAL A 198 -18.71 -8.69 6.36
N GLU A 199 -19.36 -9.47 5.50
CA GLU A 199 -19.07 -9.57 4.07
C GLU A 199 -19.70 -8.39 3.34
N LEU A 200 -18.90 -7.63 2.58
CA LEU A 200 -19.35 -6.47 1.81
C LEU A 200 -19.57 -6.80 0.32
N THR A 201 -18.76 -7.72 -0.24
CA THR A 201 -18.93 -8.24 -1.60
C THR A 201 -19.12 -9.77 -1.53
N SER A 202 -19.96 -10.33 -2.39
CA SER A 202 -20.28 -11.76 -2.40
C SER A 202 -20.60 -12.26 -3.81
N ASP A 203 -20.00 -11.62 -4.80
CA ASP A 203 -20.17 -12.00 -6.20
C ASP A 203 -19.14 -13.08 -6.62
N SER A 204 -19.11 -13.45 -7.90
CA SER A 204 -18.18 -14.46 -8.43
C SER A 204 -16.86 -13.88 -8.93
N TRP A 205 -16.63 -12.59 -8.73
CA TRP A 205 -15.45 -11.86 -9.16
C TRP A 205 -14.47 -11.73 -7.99
N ASP A 206 -13.20 -11.57 -8.31
CA ASP A 206 -12.22 -11.24 -7.29
C ASP A 206 -12.29 -9.74 -6.95
N ASN A 207 -12.38 -9.45 -5.66
CA ASN A 207 -12.39 -8.11 -5.06
C ASN A 207 -11.27 -8.04 -4.04
N TYR A 208 -10.34 -7.07 -4.20
CA TYR A 208 -9.06 -7.09 -3.48
C TYR A 208 -8.56 -5.68 -3.17
N LEU A 209 -7.59 -5.54 -2.25
CA LEU A 209 -6.92 -4.28 -1.94
C LEU A 209 -7.89 -3.16 -1.51
N PRO A 210 -8.65 -3.36 -0.43
CA PRO A 210 -9.53 -2.32 0.06
C PRO A 210 -8.73 -1.17 0.69
N ASP A 211 -9.16 0.07 0.45
CA ASP A 211 -8.68 1.26 1.15
C ASP A 211 -9.83 2.20 1.51
N TRP A 212 -9.79 2.78 2.71
CA TRP A 212 -10.84 3.66 3.21
C TRP A 212 -10.61 5.11 2.78
N SER A 213 -11.68 5.79 2.34
CA SER A 213 -11.64 7.25 2.20
C SER A 213 -11.40 7.93 3.56
N PRO A 214 -10.68 9.06 3.60
CA PRO A 214 -10.32 9.72 4.86
C PRO A 214 -11.52 10.23 5.67
N ASP A 215 -12.68 10.41 5.04
CA ASP A 215 -13.95 10.74 5.70
C ASP A 215 -14.73 9.51 6.19
N GLY A 216 -14.25 8.29 5.88
CA GLY A 216 -14.87 7.02 6.25
C GLY A 216 -16.17 6.69 5.53
N ASN A 217 -16.54 7.43 4.48
CA ASN A 217 -17.80 7.26 3.77
C ASN A 217 -17.72 6.32 2.57
N ARG A 218 -16.50 5.95 2.12
CA ARG A 218 -16.27 5.05 0.99
C ARG A 218 -15.13 4.08 1.27
N ILE A 219 -15.16 2.96 0.55
CA ILE A 219 -14.05 2.00 0.43
C ILE A 219 -13.72 1.87 -1.05
N ALA A 220 -12.48 2.17 -1.44
CA ALA A 220 -11.95 1.85 -2.75
C ALA A 220 -11.43 0.41 -2.76
N PHE A 221 -11.50 -0.28 -3.89
CA PHE A 221 -10.98 -1.64 -4.06
C PHE A 221 -10.73 -1.95 -5.52
N ALA A 222 -9.85 -2.91 -5.80
CA ALA A 222 -9.66 -3.46 -7.13
C ALA A 222 -10.63 -4.62 -7.37
N SER A 223 -11.21 -4.71 -8.57
CA SER A 223 -12.10 -5.82 -8.95
C SER A 223 -11.96 -6.18 -10.42
N ASN A 224 -12.10 -7.48 -10.74
CA ASN A 224 -12.07 -7.96 -12.12
C ASN A 224 -13.48 -8.14 -12.75
N ARG A 225 -14.51 -7.55 -12.12
CA ARG A 225 -15.93 -7.68 -12.56
C ARG A 225 -16.24 -7.07 -13.92
N SER A 226 -15.45 -6.11 -14.37
CA SER A 226 -15.58 -5.45 -15.69
C SER A 226 -14.91 -6.24 -16.84
N GLY A 227 -14.17 -7.32 -16.53
CA GLY A 227 -13.45 -8.16 -17.50
C GLY A 227 -11.93 -8.05 -17.43
N ASN A 228 -11.39 -7.03 -16.78
CA ASN A 228 -10.02 -6.86 -16.34
C ASN A 228 -10.03 -6.24 -14.94
N TRP A 229 -8.88 -6.03 -14.35
CA TRP A 229 -8.76 -5.33 -13.07
C TRP A 229 -9.00 -3.84 -13.26
N ASP A 230 -9.99 -3.30 -12.55
CA ASP A 230 -10.32 -1.89 -12.47
C ASP A 230 -10.57 -1.47 -11.03
N ILE A 231 -10.48 -0.16 -10.77
CA ILE A 231 -10.77 0.43 -9.46
C ILE A 231 -12.27 0.69 -9.33
N PHE A 232 -12.81 0.32 -8.19
CA PHE A 232 -14.19 0.54 -7.78
C PHE A 232 -14.24 1.24 -6.42
N THR A 233 -15.36 1.89 -6.13
CA THR A 233 -15.68 2.38 -4.78
C THR A 233 -17.05 1.84 -4.35
N MET A 234 -17.27 1.73 -3.04
CA MET A 234 -18.54 1.36 -2.43
C MET A 234 -18.75 2.08 -1.09
N ASP A 235 -19.99 2.10 -0.62
CA ASP A 235 -20.30 2.54 0.74
C ASP A 235 -19.78 1.51 1.78
N PRO A 236 -19.56 1.90 3.06
CA PRO A 236 -19.04 1.01 4.10
C PRO A 236 -19.91 -0.21 4.43
N ASP A 237 -21.16 -0.21 4.01
CA ASP A 237 -22.09 -1.34 4.12
C ASP A 237 -22.12 -2.27 2.90
N GLY A 238 -21.24 -2.03 1.89
CA GLY A 238 -21.14 -2.78 0.65
C GLY A 238 -22.12 -2.32 -0.44
N SER A 239 -22.95 -1.33 -0.18
CA SER A 239 -23.87 -0.76 -1.16
C SER A 239 -23.20 0.27 -2.09
N SER A 240 -23.94 0.77 -3.09
CA SER A 240 -23.52 1.86 -3.99
C SER A 240 -22.20 1.60 -4.74
N VAL A 241 -21.95 0.34 -5.16
CA VAL A 241 -20.72 0.00 -5.91
C VAL A 241 -20.66 0.80 -7.20
N GLN A 242 -19.56 1.53 -7.40
CA GLN A 242 -19.32 2.38 -8.56
C GLN A 242 -17.96 2.08 -9.18
N GLN A 243 -17.88 1.94 -10.50
CA GLN A 243 -16.63 1.81 -11.23
C GLN A 243 -15.96 3.18 -11.37
N VAL A 244 -14.67 3.26 -11.03
CA VAL A 244 -13.86 4.49 -11.10
C VAL A 244 -13.00 4.50 -12.36
N THR A 245 -12.36 3.38 -12.71
CA THR A 245 -11.54 3.25 -13.93
C THR A 245 -12.13 2.21 -14.89
N ASP A 246 -11.92 2.39 -16.20
CA ASP A 246 -12.44 1.49 -17.24
C ASP A 246 -11.43 1.24 -18.40
N HIS A 247 -10.14 1.46 -18.15
CA HIS A 247 -9.14 1.28 -19.18
C HIS A 247 -8.87 -0.22 -19.46
N PRO A 248 -8.55 -0.64 -20.74
CA PRO A 248 -8.27 -2.04 -21.05
C PRO A 248 -7.04 -2.65 -20.38
N SER A 249 -6.11 -1.83 -19.85
CA SER A 249 -5.00 -2.29 -19.00
C SER A 249 -5.49 -2.47 -17.57
N ALA A 250 -4.83 -3.37 -16.83
CA ALA A 250 -5.14 -3.57 -15.42
C ALA A 250 -4.82 -2.31 -14.60
N ASP A 251 -5.75 -1.96 -13.72
CA ASP A 251 -5.66 -0.93 -12.71
C ASP A 251 -5.83 -1.58 -11.33
N THR A 252 -4.92 -1.34 -10.41
CA THR A 252 -4.86 -2.01 -9.10
C THR A 252 -4.23 -1.10 -8.03
N GLU A 253 -4.14 -1.54 -6.78
CA GLU A 253 -3.53 -0.80 -5.66
C GLU A 253 -4.15 0.60 -5.47
N PRO A 254 -5.48 0.74 -5.27
CA PRO A 254 -6.07 2.05 -5.02
C PRO A 254 -5.68 2.57 -3.64
N VAL A 255 -5.28 3.85 -3.57
CA VAL A 255 -4.95 4.56 -2.33
C VAL A 255 -5.58 5.94 -2.36
N TRP A 256 -6.35 6.29 -1.33
CA TRP A 256 -6.98 7.60 -1.21
C TRP A 256 -5.99 8.71 -0.87
N SER A 257 -6.16 9.87 -1.50
CA SER A 257 -5.49 11.08 -1.03
C SER A 257 -6.00 11.50 0.36
N PRO A 258 -5.16 12.13 1.20
CA PRO A 258 -5.51 12.52 2.57
C PRO A 258 -6.73 13.46 2.67
N ASP A 259 -7.00 14.23 1.61
CA ASP A 259 -8.16 15.12 1.51
C ASP A 259 -9.39 14.47 0.85
N GLY A 260 -9.25 13.21 0.38
CA GLY A 260 -10.31 12.47 -0.29
C GLY A 260 -10.66 12.96 -1.69
N SER A 261 -9.88 13.86 -2.26
CA SER A 261 -10.16 14.44 -3.58
C SER A 261 -9.72 13.57 -4.75
N GLN A 262 -8.78 12.64 -4.52
CA GLN A 262 -8.20 11.76 -5.53
C GLN A 262 -7.96 10.35 -5.01
N LEU A 263 -7.78 9.41 -5.95
CA LEU A 263 -7.21 8.08 -5.76
C LEU A 263 -5.91 7.99 -6.57
N ALA A 264 -4.85 7.48 -5.94
CA ALA A 264 -3.70 6.95 -6.65
C ALA A 264 -3.93 5.47 -6.94
N PHE A 265 -3.43 4.97 -8.05
CA PHE A 265 -3.51 3.55 -8.41
C PHE A 265 -2.34 3.16 -9.34
N ALA A 266 -2.02 1.88 -9.37
CA ALA A 266 -1.04 1.32 -10.28
C ALA A 266 -1.70 0.86 -11.59
N THR A 267 -1.05 1.12 -12.73
CA THR A 267 -1.55 0.71 -14.03
C THR A 267 -0.44 0.30 -15.01
N LEU A 268 -0.77 -0.52 -16.00
CA LEU A 268 0.10 -0.94 -17.10
C LEU A 268 -0.22 -0.21 -18.41
N ARG A 269 -0.76 1.02 -18.36
CA ARG A 269 -1.22 1.77 -19.55
C ARG A 269 -0.10 2.23 -20.46
N THR A 270 1.10 2.45 -19.92
CA THR A 270 2.23 2.94 -20.70
C THR A 270 3.04 1.77 -21.26
N PRO A 271 2.99 1.51 -22.60
CA PRO A 271 3.65 0.35 -23.19
C PRO A 271 5.16 0.33 -22.94
N GLY A 272 5.65 -0.77 -22.36
CA GLY A 272 7.08 -1.00 -22.13
C GLY A 272 7.67 -0.33 -20.90
N GLN A 273 6.84 0.32 -20.07
CA GLN A 273 7.29 1.01 -18.86
C GLN A 273 7.02 0.24 -17.54
N GLY A 274 6.34 -0.90 -17.58
CA GLY A 274 5.95 -1.58 -16.35
C GLY A 274 4.78 -0.87 -15.66
N TRP A 275 4.64 -1.07 -14.35
CA TRP A 275 3.62 -0.42 -13.54
C TRP A 275 3.97 1.05 -13.29
N GLU A 276 2.97 1.92 -13.42
CA GLU A 276 3.08 3.36 -13.24
C GLU A 276 1.95 3.85 -12.34
N VAL A 277 2.24 4.83 -11.49
CA VAL A 277 1.24 5.47 -10.63
C VAL A 277 0.45 6.49 -11.43
N PHE A 278 -0.88 6.35 -11.41
CA PHE A 278 -1.84 7.29 -11.95
C PHE A 278 -2.70 7.88 -10.84
N LEU A 279 -3.27 9.05 -11.09
CA LEU A 279 -4.25 9.72 -10.23
C LEU A 279 -5.59 9.80 -10.95
N VAL A 280 -6.69 9.64 -10.21
CA VAL A 280 -8.06 9.74 -10.71
C VAL A 280 -8.97 10.41 -9.69
N ASP A 281 -9.98 11.16 -10.17
CA ASP A 281 -11.05 11.65 -9.32
C ASP A 281 -11.93 10.46 -8.85
N PRO A 282 -12.41 10.42 -7.60
CA PRO A 282 -13.08 9.23 -7.04
C PRO A 282 -14.40 8.84 -7.71
N ASP A 283 -14.98 9.71 -8.51
CA ASP A 283 -16.19 9.47 -9.31
C ASP A 283 -15.88 9.08 -10.76
N GLY A 284 -14.62 8.77 -11.10
CA GLY A 284 -14.19 8.34 -12.42
C GLY A 284 -14.00 9.47 -13.43
N GLY A 285 -13.70 10.69 -12.97
CA GLY A 285 -13.54 11.87 -13.81
C GLY A 285 -12.18 11.97 -14.48
N ARG A 286 -11.35 12.92 -14.01
CA ARG A 286 -10.03 13.18 -14.58
C ARG A 286 -9.04 12.10 -14.16
N GLU A 287 -8.36 11.51 -15.14
CA GLU A 287 -7.19 10.64 -14.93
C GLU A 287 -5.91 11.32 -15.42
N SER A 288 -4.80 11.11 -14.72
CA SER A 288 -3.49 11.63 -15.11
C SER A 288 -2.35 10.73 -14.66
N GLY A 289 -1.42 10.43 -15.58
CA GLY A 289 -0.16 9.73 -15.24
C GLY A 289 0.79 10.66 -14.52
N THR A 290 1.47 10.14 -13.51
CA THR A 290 2.46 10.88 -12.73
C THR A 290 3.88 10.76 -13.28
N GLY A 291 4.14 9.74 -14.12
CA GLY A 291 5.47 9.33 -14.56
C GLY A 291 6.26 8.55 -13.50
N GLN A 292 5.70 8.37 -12.29
CA GLN A 292 6.33 7.58 -11.23
C GLN A 292 6.10 6.09 -11.49
N GLN A 293 7.18 5.31 -11.53
CA GLN A 293 7.13 3.86 -11.71
C GLN A 293 6.92 3.15 -10.37
N GLY A 294 6.08 2.11 -10.36
CA GLY A 294 5.81 1.26 -9.19
C GLY A 294 4.35 1.21 -8.81
N TYR A 295 4.12 0.78 -7.58
CA TYR A 295 2.80 0.65 -6.96
C TYR A 295 2.65 1.66 -5.83
N PRO A 296 1.59 2.49 -5.78
CA PRO A 296 1.28 3.27 -4.60
C PRO A 296 0.88 2.30 -3.47
N THR A 297 1.39 2.52 -2.28
CA THR A 297 1.09 1.66 -1.12
C THR A 297 0.40 2.41 0.00
N ASP A 298 0.61 3.72 0.10
CA ASP A 298 -0.07 4.58 1.07
C ASP A 298 0.11 6.06 0.70
N TRP A 299 -0.74 6.95 1.23
CA TRP A 299 -0.73 8.37 0.94
C TRP A 299 -1.01 9.20 2.19
N VAL A 300 -0.10 10.09 2.55
CA VAL A 300 -0.19 10.94 3.75
C VAL A 300 -0.12 12.43 3.38
N ALA A 301 -0.69 13.30 4.23
CA ALA A 301 -0.40 14.72 4.18
C ALA A 301 1.04 14.99 4.63
N GLU A 302 1.73 15.93 3.99
CA GLU A 302 3.09 16.32 4.40
C GLU A 302 3.07 16.84 5.84
N SER A 303 4.00 16.34 6.68
CA SER A 303 4.10 16.79 8.06
C SER A 303 4.68 18.21 8.14
N GLU A 304 4.28 18.99 9.18
CA GLU A 304 4.81 20.33 9.40
C GLU A 304 6.31 20.33 9.71
N ASP A 305 6.87 19.21 10.15
CA ASP A 305 8.27 19.06 10.55
C ASP A 305 9.21 18.63 9.40
N SER A 306 8.68 18.35 8.21
CA SER A 306 9.47 17.95 7.03
C SER A 306 10.12 19.12 6.27
N ARG A 307 10.15 20.33 6.86
CA ARG A 307 10.70 21.57 6.27
C ARG A 307 12.10 21.92 6.72
#